data_014571d73995f9df9255fa2e68e270d5
#
_entry.id   014571d73995f9df9255fa2e68e270d5
#
_cell.length_a   1.000
_cell.length_b   1.000
_cell.length_c   1.000
_cell.angle_alpha   90.00
_cell.angle_beta   90.00
_cell.angle_gamma   90.00
#
_symmetry.space_group_name_H-M   'P 1'
#
loop_
_entity.id
_entity.type
_entity.pdbx_description
1 polymer ?
#
loop_
_entity_poly.entity_id
_entity_poly.type
_entity_poly.pdbx_seq_one_letter_code
_entity_poly.pdbx_strand_id
1 'polypeptide(L)'
;MNTKNLLVGIGLCLLSACTEVDNKLEVDRALEYCDRQVHRTLEVMHGKGREVDYTMMPRNIMDGQSDWNYRKVSKEEWCGGFWPGILWYDYEYTQDPKIKEEAEKFTASLKFLSEIPAYDHDLGFLVFCSYGNGYRLTGNPEYKQVIINTADSLSALFNPRVGTMLSWPRNVKMFGGHNTIMDNMINLEMLFWAAKNGGNPYLFDIAVAHADKTMKYHFRPDYTSYHVAVYDTLTGEFIKGVTHQGYSDDSMWARGQAWAIYGYTVVYRETKDVRYLDFVQKVTDVYLKNLPEDYVPYWDFNDPSIPDAPRDASAACVVASALLELSGYLPAEKALEYKQA
;
A
#
# COMPACT_ATOMS: atom_id res chain seq x y z
N MET A 1 -8.18 -3.55 53.80
CA MET A 1 -7.70 -3.55 52.40
C MET A 1 -6.63 -4.65 52.28
N ASN A 2 -6.85 -5.59 51.40
CA ASN A 2 -6.08 -6.85 51.36
C ASN A 2 -4.78 -6.60 50.60
N THR A 3 -3.64 -6.73 51.23
CA THR A 3 -2.28 -6.53 50.67
C THR A 3 -1.99 -7.42 49.44
N LYS A 4 -2.72 -8.52 49.27
CA LYS A 4 -2.64 -9.40 48.09
C LYS A 4 -3.15 -8.74 46.79
N ASN A 5 -4.18 -7.89 46.86
CA ASN A 5 -4.73 -7.19 45.67
C ASN A 5 -3.85 -6.01 45.23
N LEU A 6 -3.05 -5.45 46.11
CA LEU A 6 -2.11 -4.39 45.79
C LEU A 6 -0.87 -4.91 45.01
N LEU A 7 -0.39 -6.10 45.40
CA LEU A 7 0.76 -6.73 44.77
C LEU A 7 0.43 -7.25 43.33
N VAL A 8 -0.80 -7.70 43.07
CA VAL A 8 -1.24 -8.13 41.76
C VAL A 8 -1.40 -6.92 40.82
N GLY A 9 -1.93 -5.79 41.31
CA GLY A 9 -2.05 -4.56 40.49
C GLY A 9 -0.69 -3.95 40.11
N ILE A 10 0.27 -3.96 41.05
CA ILE A 10 1.62 -3.46 40.80
C ILE A 10 2.38 -4.39 39.84
N GLY A 11 2.20 -5.71 39.96
CA GLY A 11 2.81 -6.69 39.06
C GLY A 11 2.30 -6.58 37.61
N LEU A 12 1.00 -6.35 37.40
CA LEU A 12 0.43 -6.14 36.09
C LEU A 12 0.90 -4.83 35.44
N CYS A 13 0.99 -3.73 36.20
CA CYS A 13 1.50 -2.46 35.69
C CYS A 13 3.00 -2.53 35.33
N LEU A 14 3.80 -3.29 36.10
CA LEU A 14 5.22 -3.48 35.79
C LEU A 14 5.44 -4.36 34.58
N LEU A 15 4.64 -5.42 34.38
CA LEU A 15 4.71 -6.28 33.20
C LEU A 15 4.29 -5.51 31.93
N SER A 16 3.23 -4.69 32.02
CA SER A 16 2.79 -3.85 30.90
C SER A 16 3.85 -2.79 30.53
N ALA A 17 4.47 -2.15 31.50
CA ALA A 17 5.53 -1.18 31.29
C ALA A 17 6.81 -1.81 30.71
N CYS A 18 7.17 -3.02 31.12
CA CYS A 18 8.31 -3.76 30.58
C CYS A 18 8.06 -4.13 29.10
N THR A 19 6.87 -4.61 28.74
CA THR A 19 6.55 -4.98 27.34
C THR A 19 6.51 -3.75 26.43
N GLU A 20 6.02 -2.61 26.89
CA GLU A 20 6.07 -1.36 26.10
C GLU A 20 7.50 -0.86 25.88
N VAL A 21 8.37 -0.97 26.88
CA VAL A 21 9.79 -0.57 26.75
C VAL A 21 10.54 -1.52 25.81
N ASP A 22 10.32 -2.82 25.89
CA ASP A 22 10.95 -3.81 25.01
C ASP A 22 10.51 -3.62 23.57
N ASN A 23 9.22 -3.45 23.30
CA ASN A 23 8.71 -3.18 21.97
C ASN A 23 9.27 -1.87 21.36
N LYS A 24 9.39 -0.82 22.18
CA LYS A 24 10.00 0.44 21.71
C LYS A 24 11.48 0.27 21.33
N LEU A 25 12.24 -0.47 22.11
CA LEU A 25 13.63 -0.77 21.81
C LEU A 25 13.80 -1.59 20.53
N GLU A 26 12.89 -2.49 20.23
CA GLU A 26 12.88 -3.27 18.98
C GLU A 26 12.55 -2.39 17.77
N VAL A 27 11.56 -1.52 17.88
CA VAL A 27 11.19 -0.56 16.83
C VAL A 27 12.34 0.41 16.56
N ASP A 28 12.96 0.99 17.60
CA ASP A 28 14.08 1.90 17.44
C ASP A 28 15.27 1.21 16.72
N ARG A 29 15.60 -0.04 17.09
CA ARG A 29 16.64 -0.83 16.40
C ARG A 29 16.32 -1.10 14.94
N ALA A 30 15.04 -1.40 14.62
CA ALA A 30 14.61 -1.61 13.26
C ALA A 30 14.71 -0.34 12.42
N LEU A 31 14.31 0.82 12.98
CA LEU A 31 14.42 2.11 12.31
C LEU A 31 15.89 2.52 12.11
N GLU A 32 16.75 2.34 13.11
CA GLU A 32 18.20 2.54 12.96
C GLU A 32 18.82 1.63 11.88
N TYR A 33 18.32 0.40 11.75
CA TYR A 33 18.74 -0.48 10.66
C TYR A 33 18.31 0.08 9.31
N CYS A 34 17.06 0.54 9.17
CA CYS A 34 16.54 1.14 7.95
C CYS A 34 17.34 2.39 7.56
N ASP A 35 17.61 3.30 8.50
CA ASP A 35 18.44 4.48 8.30
C ASP A 35 19.84 4.12 7.74
N ARG A 36 20.50 3.14 8.36
CA ARG A 36 21.80 2.66 7.85
C ARG A 36 21.72 2.12 6.42
N GLN A 37 20.61 1.43 6.05
CA GLN A 37 20.43 0.92 4.69
C GLN A 37 20.16 2.07 3.69
N VAL A 38 19.40 3.09 4.10
CA VAL A 38 19.17 4.31 3.32
C VAL A 38 20.49 5.00 3.02
N HIS A 39 21.28 5.29 4.05
CA HIS A 39 22.60 5.92 3.89
C HIS A 39 23.52 5.10 2.98
N ARG A 40 23.60 3.78 3.19
CA ARG A 40 24.40 2.88 2.33
C ARG A 40 23.94 2.93 0.87
N THR A 41 22.64 2.95 0.63
CA THR A 41 22.09 3.04 -0.73
C THR A 41 22.44 4.38 -1.37
N LEU A 42 22.28 5.49 -0.65
CA LEU A 42 22.66 6.81 -1.12
C LEU A 42 24.18 6.91 -1.42
N GLU A 43 25.04 6.36 -0.56
CA GLU A 43 26.49 6.31 -0.80
C GLU A 43 26.85 5.59 -2.10
N VAL A 44 26.16 4.46 -2.40
CA VAL A 44 26.34 3.73 -3.66
C VAL A 44 25.85 4.55 -4.85
N MET A 45 24.70 5.23 -4.72
CA MET A 45 24.12 6.05 -5.79
C MET A 45 24.95 7.31 -6.08
N HIS A 46 25.47 7.96 -5.02
CA HIS A 46 26.31 9.14 -5.18
C HIS A 46 27.68 8.81 -5.79
N GLY A 47 28.23 7.62 -5.54
CA GLY A 47 29.51 7.15 -6.08
C GLY A 47 30.66 8.11 -5.82
N LYS A 48 31.90 7.70 -6.04
CA LYS A 48 33.06 8.60 -5.90
C LYS A 48 33.11 9.61 -7.05
N GLY A 49 32.60 10.83 -6.83
CA GLY A 49 32.74 11.97 -7.76
C GLY A 49 31.79 11.95 -8.97
N ARG A 50 30.70 11.24 -8.91
CA ARG A 50 29.61 11.29 -9.92
C ARG A 50 28.49 12.22 -9.48
N GLU A 51 27.96 12.98 -10.42
CA GLU A 51 26.69 13.67 -10.22
C GLU A 51 25.56 12.65 -10.17
N VAL A 52 24.65 12.78 -9.18
CA VAL A 52 23.53 11.84 -8.99
C VAL A 52 22.49 12.09 -10.08
N ASP A 53 22.10 11.03 -10.78
CA ASP A 53 20.92 11.05 -11.64
C ASP A 53 19.68 10.76 -10.81
N TYR A 54 19.00 11.79 -10.33
CA TYR A 54 17.76 11.69 -9.53
C TYR A 54 16.57 11.08 -10.29
N THR A 55 16.73 10.78 -11.57
CA THR A 55 15.73 10.01 -12.34
C THR A 55 15.94 8.50 -12.28
N MET A 56 17.03 8.04 -11.67
CA MET A 56 17.34 6.61 -11.51
C MET A 56 16.98 6.14 -10.09
N MET A 57 16.01 5.23 -9.99
CA MET A 57 15.52 4.69 -8.72
C MET A 57 16.09 3.29 -8.46
N PRO A 58 16.51 2.94 -7.22
CA PRO A 58 16.82 1.56 -6.86
C PRO A 58 15.54 0.72 -6.94
N ARG A 59 15.58 -0.37 -7.68
CA ARG A 59 14.39 -1.16 -7.98
C ARG A 59 14.35 -2.47 -7.20
N ASN A 60 15.38 -3.26 -7.32
CA ASN A 60 15.50 -4.56 -6.65
C ASN A 60 16.95 -5.04 -6.66
N ILE A 61 17.22 -6.02 -5.81
CA ILE A 61 18.42 -6.85 -5.83
C ILE A 61 17.93 -8.25 -6.18
N MET A 62 18.40 -8.82 -7.28
CA MET A 62 17.96 -10.16 -7.70
C MET A 62 18.84 -11.24 -7.06
N ASP A 63 18.36 -12.48 -7.07
CA ASP A 63 19.09 -13.61 -6.53
C ASP A 63 20.50 -13.71 -7.11
N GLY A 64 21.48 -13.89 -6.23
CA GLY A 64 22.89 -13.95 -6.59
C GLY A 64 23.55 -12.60 -6.90
N GLN A 65 22.83 -11.48 -6.75
CA GLN A 65 23.38 -10.13 -6.89
C GLN A 65 23.62 -9.49 -5.52
N SER A 66 24.61 -8.59 -5.47
CA SER A 66 24.91 -7.75 -4.28
C SER A 66 24.50 -6.30 -4.46
N ASP A 67 24.20 -5.89 -5.69
CA ASP A 67 24.00 -4.51 -6.07
C ASP A 67 22.57 -4.25 -6.56
N TRP A 68 22.14 -2.99 -6.39
CA TRP A 68 20.84 -2.54 -6.88
C TRP A 68 20.75 -2.56 -8.40
N ASN A 69 19.65 -3.09 -8.92
CA ASN A 69 19.20 -2.78 -10.28
C ASN A 69 18.44 -1.45 -10.25
N TYR A 70 18.93 -0.48 -11.01
CA TYR A 70 18.30 0.82 -11.11
C TYR A 70 17.36 0.90 -12.30
N ARG A 71 16.24 1.62 -12.13
CA ARG A 71 15.29 1.92 -13.19
C ARG A 71 15.10 3.41 -13.33
N LYS A 72 15.10 3.88 -14.57
CA LYS A 72 14.77 5.27 -14.87
C LYS A 72 13.28 5.50 -14.66
N VAL A 73 12.92 6.60 -14.01
CA VAL A 73 11.52 6.99 -13.83
C VAL A 73 10.82 7.13 -15.19
N SER A 74 9.65 6.55 -15.30
CA SER A 74 8.79 6.66 -16.48
C SER A 74 7.35 6.44 -16.07
N LYS A 75 6.40 6.68 -16.96
CA LYS A 75 4.99 6.38 -16.73
C LYS A 75 4.68 4.88 -16.61
N GLU A 76 5.63 4.02 -17.00
CA GLU A 76 5.52 2.57 -17.00
C GLU A 76 6.22 1.92 -15.79
N GLU A 77 7.08 2.65 -15.08
CA GLU A 77 7.84 2.15 -13.94
C GLU A 77 7.11 2.45 -12.62
N TRP A 78 6.15 1.62 -12.29
CA TRP A 78 5.21 1.78 -11.19
C TRP A 78 5.85 1.89 -9.79
N CYS A 79 7.08 1.40 -9.59
CA CYS A 79 7.76 1.44 -8.31
C CYS A 79 8.54 2.74 -8.03
N GLY A 80 8.62 3.66 -9.01
CA GLY A 80 9.48 4.86 -8.91
C GLY A 80 9.17 5.77 -7.71
N GLY A 81 7.97 5.71 -7.17
CA GLY A 81 7.56 6.50 -6.00
C GLY A 81 8.02 5.96 -4.64
N PHE A 82 8.41 4.68 -4.56
CA PHE A 82 8.74 4.06 -3.26
C PHE A 82 10.07 4.55 -2.69
N TRP A 83 11.11 4.74 -3.53
CA TRP A 83 12.39 5.22 -3.03
C TRP A 83 12.29 6.62 -2.38
N PRO A 84 11.74 7.64 -3.05
CA PRO A 84 11.51 8.91 -2.37
C PRO A 84 10.56 8.79 -1.17
N GLY A 85 9.58 7.87 -1.19
CA GLY A 85 8.74 7.58 -0.04
C GLY A 85 9.53 7.06 1.17
N ILE A 86 10.48 6.15 0.95
CA ILE A 86 11.40 5.65 2.00
C ILE A 86 12.23 6.79 2.57
N LEU A 87 12.78 7.67 1.71
CA LEU A 87 13.55 8.83 2.16
C LEU A 87 12.72 9.80 3.01
N TRP A 88 11.44 10.00 2.68
CA TRP A 88 10.54 10.81 3.49
C TRP A 88 10.26 10.19 4.87
N TYR A 89 10.09 8.86 4.97
CA TYR A 89 9.94 8.17 6.25
C TYR A 89 11.24 8.22 7.06
N ASP A 90 12.39 8.08 6.42
CA ASP A 90 13.68 8.19 7.09
C ASP A 90 13.91 9.62 7.60
N TYR A 91 13.57 10.64 6.83
CA TYR A 91 13.55 12.04 7.31
C TYR A 91 12.58 12.24 8.48
N GLU A 92 11.41 11.63 8.47
CA GLU A 92 10.46 11.72 9.58
C GLU A 92 11.07 11.18 10.88
N TYR A 93 11.81 10.08 10.79
CA TYR A 93 12.49 9.47 11.93
C TYR A 93 13.72 10.24 12.38
N THR A 94 14.62 10.58 11.45
CA THR A 94 15.95 11.14 11.78
C THR A 94 15.95 12.66 11.92
N GLN A 95 15.05 13.36 11.24
CA GLN A 95 15.06 14.81 11.04
C GLN A 95 16.34 15.33 10.37
N ASP A 96 17.08 14.46 9.66
CA ASP A 96 18.31 14.86 8.95
C ASP A 96 17.95 15.72 7.71
N PRO A 97 18.44 16.99 7.65
CA PRO A 97 18.18 17.86 6.51
C PRO A 97 18.79 17.37 5.20
N LYS A 98 19.81 16.51 5.24
CA LYS A 98 20.39 15.91 4.04
C LYS A 98 19.48 14.85 3.45
N ILE A 99 18.87 14.02 4.28
CA ILE A 99 17.87 13.04 3.84
C ILE A 99 16.65 13.76 3.25
N LYS A 100 16.21 14.87 3.88
CA LYS A 100 15.16 15.71 3.33
C LYS A 100 15.50 16.23 1.93
N GLU A 101 16.70 16.76 1.73
CA GLU A 101 17.17 17.27 0.44
C GLU A 101 17.17 16.17 -0.63
N GLU A 102 17.63 14.97 -0.30
CA GLU A 102 17.59 13.82 -1.19
C GLU A 102 16.14 13.41 -1.52
N ALA A 103 15.27 13.34 -0.51
CA ALA A 103 13.85 13.06 -0.70
C ALA A 103 13.17 14.06 -1.65
N GLU A 104 13.45 15.36 -1.48
CA GLU A 104 12.94 16.44 -2.34
C GLU A 104 13.39 16.27 -3.80
N LYS A 105 14.68 15.98 -4.04
CA LYS A 105 15.24 15.82 -5.38
C LYS A 105 14.68 14.60 -6.10
N PHE A 106 14.64 13.45 -5.45
CA PHE A 106 14.04 12.25 -6.02
C PHE A 106 12.55 12.42 -6.27
N THR A 107 11.82 13.04 -5.33
CA THR A 107 10.38 13.36 -5.50
C THR A 107 10.16 14.26 -6.73
N ALA A 108 10.97 15.30 -6.90
CA ALA A 108 10.84 16.24 -8.02
C ALA A 108 10.95 15.57 -9.39
N SER A 109 11.71 14.48 -9.52
CA SER A 109 11.86 13.72 -10.76
C SER A 109 10.56 13.07 -11.27
N LEU A 110 9.55 12.93 -10.39
CA LEU A 110 8.24 12.34 -10.71
C LEU A 110 7.18 13.38 -11.08
N LYS A 111 7.50 14.70 -11.07
CA LYS A 111 6.53 15.78 -11.32
C LYS A 111 5.81 15.62 -12.66
N PHE A 112 6.51 15.15 -13.68
CA PHE A 112 5.95 14.97 -15.03
C PHE A 112 4.70 14.10 -15.07
N LEU A 113 4.51 13.19 -14.10
CA LEU A 113 3.33 12.32 -14.01
C LEU A 113 2.03 13.09 -13.76
N SER A 114 2.11 14.27 -13.16
CA SER A 114 0.96 15.18 -12.97
C SER A 114 0.63 16.02 -14.19
N GLU A 115 1.47 15.97 -15.23
CA GLU A 115 1.40 16.80 -16.43
C GLU A 115 1.02 15.99 -17.69
N ILE A 116 0.90 14.66 -17.55
CA ILE A 116 0.55 13.74 -18.64
C ILE A 116 -0.71 12.95 -18.30
N PRO A 117 -1.44 12.44 -19.31
CA PRO A 117 -2.53 11.51 -19.07
C PRO A 117 -2.06 10.23 -18.37
N ALA A 118 -2.92 9.67 -17.51
CA ALA A 118 -2.67 8.40 -16.83
C ALA A 118 -2.38 7.29 -17.87
N TYR A 119 -1.23 6.66 -17.72
CA TYR A 119 -0.85 5.49 -18.54
C TYR A 119 -1.59 4.22 -18.08
N ASP A 120 -1.66 4.05 -16.77
CA ASP A 120 -2.41 3.04 -16.07
C ASP A 120 -2.74 3.50 -14.64
N HIS A 121 -3.18 2.57 -13.80
CA HIS A 121 -3.67 2.89 -12.47
C HIS A 121 -2.58 3.20 -11.42
N ASP A 122 -1.30 2.95 -11.68
CA ASP A 122 -0.23 2.94 -10.66
C ASP A 122 0.18 4.33 -10.11
N LEU A 123 -0.56 5.37 -10.44
CA LEU A 123 -0.25 6.76 -10.05
C LEU A 123 -0.24 6.98 -8.53
N GLY A 124 -1.02 6.22 -7.75
CA GLY A 124 -0.97 6.28 -6.29
C GLY A 124 0.37 5.81 -5.75
N PHE A 125 0.92 4.71 -6.26
CA PHE A 125 2.26 4.22 -5.90
C PHE A 125 3.36 5.22 -6.27
N LEU A 126 3.22 5.87 -7.41
CA LEU A 126 4.21 6.80 -7.91
C LEU A 126 4.18 8.15 -7.19
N VAL A 127 3.00 8.75 -7.06
CA VAL A 127 2.86 10.14 -6.61
C VAL A 127 2.45 10.24 -5.14
N PHE A 128 1.54 9.38 -4.66
CA PHE A 128 1.10 9.53 -3.28
C PHE A 128 2.12 8.99 -2.27
N CYS A 129 2.89 7.96 -2.61
CA CYS A 129 4.02 7.51 -1.80
C CYS A 129 5.15 8.56 -1.71
N SER A 130 5.38 9.35 -2.78
CA SER A 130 6.42 10.36 -2.85
C SER A 130 5.91 11.75 -2.41
N TYR A 131 5.15 12.41 -3.27
CA TYR A 131 4.60 13.75 -3.01
C TYR A 131 3.64 13.80 -1.82
N GLY A 132 2.87 12.72 -1.57
CA GLY A 132 1.97 12.64 -0.43
C GLY A 132 2.71 12.72 0.90
N ASN A 133 3.78 11.94 1.08
CA ASN A 133 4.63 12.02 2.26
C ASN A 133 5.38 13.35 2.33
N GLY A 134 5.89 13.84 1.21
CA GLY A 134 6.53 15.15 1.16
C GLY A 134 5.59 16.28 1.58
N TYR A 135 4.33 16.29 1.11
CA TYR A 135 3.34 17.25 1.54
C TYR A 135 3.01 17.14 3.03
N ARG A 136 2.80 15.92 3.51
CA ARG A 136 2.51 15.65 4.93
C ARG A 136 3.56 16.23 5.88
N LEU A 137 4.83 16.13 5.49
CA LEU A 137 5.96 16.54 6.33
C LEU A 137 6.39 18.01 6.14
N THR A 138 6.09 18.61 4.98
CA THR A 138 6.58 19.96 4.66
C THR A 138 5.49 21.02 4.51
N GLY A 139 4.26 20.58 4.20
CA GLY A 139 3.18 21.50 3.84
C GLY A 139 3.39 22.24 2.50
N ASN A 140 4.33 21.77 1.64
CA ASN A 140 4.67 22.45 0.39
C ASN A 140 3.45 22.50 -0.56
N PRO A 141 2.94 23.71 -0.90
CA PRO A 141 1.73 23.86 -1.73
C PRO A 141 1.90 23.34 -3.16
N GLU A 142 3.12 23.30 -3.69
CA GLU A 142 3.38 22.69 -5.00
C GLU A 142 3.13 21.18 -4.98
N TYR A 143 3.50 20.50 -3.88
CA TYR A 143 3.27 19.07 -3.73
C TYR A 143 1.77 18.76 -3.70
N LYS A 144 1.01 19.59 -2.99
CA LYS A 144 -0.46 19.51 -3.00
C LYS A 144 -1.03 19.58 -4.40
N GLN A 145 -0.56 20.52 -5.23
CA GLN A 145 -1.06 20.68 -6.60
C GLN A 145 -0.70 19.48 -7.48
N VAL A 146 0.51 18.95 -7.35
CA VAL A 146 0.94 17.73 -8.06
C VAL A 146 0.02 16.56 -7.74
N ILE A 147 -0.32 16.35 -6.47
CA ILE A 147 -1.22 15.26 -6.03
C ILE A 147 -2.62 15.45 -6.64
N ILE A 148 -3.17 16.66 -6.58
CA ILE A 148 -4.51 16.96 -7.13
C ILE A 148 -4.54 16.70 -8.64
N ASN A 149 -3.56 17.22 -9.40
CA ASN A 149 -3.50 17.01 -10.84
C ASN A 149 -3.36 15.53 -11.20
N THR A 150 -2.59 14.77 -10.40
CA THR A 150 -2.43 13.33 -10.61
C THR A 150 -3.72 12.56 -10.31
N ALA A 151 -4.45 12.95 -9.27
CA ALA A 151 -5.76 12.36 -8.95
C ALA A 151 -6.79 12.62 -10.06
N ASP A 152 -6.80 13.83 -10.63
CA ASP A 152 -7.66 14.15 -11.78
C ASP A 152 -7.26 13.31 -13.01
N SER A 153 -5.95 13.15 -13.28
CA SER A 153 -5.46 12.30 -14.37
C SER A 153 -5.87 10.83 -14.17
N LEU A 154 -5.73 10.30 -12.95
CA LEU A 154 -6.16 8.92 -12.61
C LEU A 154 -7.67 8.74 -12.80
N SER A 155 -8.47 9.74 -12.45
CA SER A 155 -9.93 9.69 -12.57
C SER A 155 -10.41 9.53 -14.02
N ALA A 156 -9.60 9.92 -15.00
CA ALA A 156 -9.91 9.72 -16.42
C ALA A 156 -9.98 8.22 -16.83
N LEU A 157 -9.43 7.32 -16.02
CA LEU A 157 -9.56 5.87 -16.19
C LEU A 157 -10.89 5.31 -15.66
N PHE A 158 -11.68 6.11 -14.97
CA PHE A 158 -12.96 5.68 -14.43
C PHE A 158 -14.01 5.53 -15.52
N ASN A 159 -14.64 4.36 -15.56
CA ASN A 159 -15.80 4.12 -16.42
C ASN A 159 -17.07 4.11 -15.57
N PRO A 160 -17.96 5.11 -15.68
CA PRO A 160 -19.14 5.22 -14.85
C PRO A 160 -20.18 4.10 -15.10
N ARG A 161 -20.15 3.43 -16.24
CA ARG A 161 -21.01 2.27 -16.52
C ARG A 161 -20.53 1.02 -15.80
N VAL A 162 -19.20 0.84 -15.74
CA VAL A 162 -18.57 -0.25 -14.99
C VAL A 162 -18.58 0.06 -13.50
N GLY A 163 -18.33 1.30 -13.11
CA GLY A 163 -18.20 1.74 -11.73
C GLY A 163 -16.79 1.53 -11.15
N THR A 164 -15.78 1.29 -12.00
CA THR A 164 -14.38 1.14 -11.59
C THR A 164 -13.42 1.89 -12.53
N MET A 165 -12.20 2.11 -12.05
CA MET A 165 -11.08 2.56 -12.88
C MET A 165 -10.53 1.38 -13.69
N LEU A 166 -10.25 1.63 -14.96
CA LEU A 166 -9.54 0.69 -15.84
C LEU A 166 -8.08 0.59 -15.40
N SER A 167 -7.62 -0.60 -15.00
CA SER A 167 -6.26 -0.76 -14.51
C SER A 167 -5.22 -0.63 -15.60
N TRP A 168 -5.38 -1.41 -16.66
CA TRP A 168 -4.42 -1.47 -17.76
C TRP A 168 -5.12 -1.25 -19.11
N PRO A 169 -5.18 -0.01 -19.63
CA PRO A 169 -5.77 0.29 -20.94
C PRO A 169 -5.19 -0.55 -22.07
N ARG A 170 -3.86 -0.83 -22.01
CA ARG A 170 -3.14 -1.65 -23.00
C ARG A 170 -3.57 -3.12 -23.02
N ASN A 171 -4.15 -3.62 -21.92
CA ASN A 171 -4.48 -5.03 -21.74
C ASN A 171 -5.98 -5.35 -21.93
N VAL A 172 -6.79 -4.40 -22.38
CA VAL A 172 -8.24 -4.61 -22.62
C VAL A 172 -8.49 -5.79 -23.55
N LYS A 173 -7.72 -5.93 -24.63
CA LYS A 173 -7.84 -7.07 -25.57
C LYS A 173 -7.41 -8.39 -24.91
N MET A 174 -6.36 -8.37 -24.10
CA MET A 174 -5.83 -9.57 -23.43
C MET A 174 -6.86 -10.15 -22.47
N PHE A 175 -7.49 -9.32 -21.67
CA PHE A 175 -8.50 -9.75 -20.70
C PHE A 175 -9.90 -9.96 -21.31
N GLY A 176 -10.18 -9.33 -22.45
CA GLY A 176 -11.46 -9.39 -23.14
C GLY A 176 -12.49 -8.38 -22.61
N GLY A 177 -12.05 -7.31 -21.96
CA GLY A 177 -12.94 -6.28 -21.42
C GLY A 177 -12.23 -5.27 -20.52
N HIS A 178 -13.02 -4.44 -19.85
CA HIS A 178 -12.54 -3.50 -18.84
C HIS A 178 -11.97 -4.29 -17.67
N ASN A 179 -10.66 -4.22 -17.48
CA ASN A 179 -9.95 -4.92 -16.42
C ASN A 179 -9.72 -4.01 -15.22
N THR A 180 -10.02 -4.54 -14.04
CA THR A 180 -9.77 -3.87 -12.76
C THR A 180 -9.00 -4.84 -11.87
N ILE A 181 -7.87 -4.42 -11.32
CA ILE A 181 -7.10 -5.26 -10.40
C ILE A 181 -7.27 -4.78 -8.96
N MET A 182 -6.98 -5.69 -8.02
CA MET A 182 -7.14 -5.40 -6.60
C MET A 182 -6.22 -4.26 -6.14
N ASP A 183 -5.06 -4.11 -6.74
CA ASP A 183 -4.07 -3.06 -6.47
C ASP A 183 -4.64 -1.64 -6.59
N ASN A 184 -5.67 -1.45 -7.43
CA ASN A 184 -6.38 -0.18 -7.53
C ASN A 184 -6.92 0.34 -6.20
N MET A 185 -7.17 -0.54 -5.23
CA MET A 185 -7.72 -0.15 -3.94
C MET A 185 -6.82 0.82 -3.16
N ILE A 186 -5.49 0.76 -3.37
CA ILE A 186 -4.58 1.71 -2.71
C ILE A 186 -4.64 3.12 -3.31
N ASN A 187 -4.99 3.23 -4.61
CA ASN A 187 -5.08 4.52 -5.29
C ASN A 187 -6.26 5.36 -4.79
N LEU A 188 -7.25 4.73 -4.16
CA LEU A 188 -8.42 5.41 -3.61
C LEU A 188 -8.04 6.42 -2.54
N GLU A 189 -6.97 6.15 -1.78
CA GLU A 189 -6.45 7.09 -0.77
C GLU A 189 -6.10 8.44 -1.39
N MET A 190 -5.41 8.46 -2.54
CA MET A 190 -5.09 9.68 -3.26
C MET A 190 -6.35 10.41 -3.74
N LEU A 191 -7.36 9.68 -4.23
CA LEU A 191 -8.62 10.28 -4.68
C LEU A 191 -9.41 10.90 -3.52
N PHE A 192 -9.56 10.20 -2.40
CA PHE A 192 -10.19 10.72 -1.18
C PHE A 192 -9.46 11.95 -0.67
N TRP A 193 -8.13 11.87 -0.61
CA TRP A 193 -7.30 12.98 -0.15
C TRP A 193 -7.46 14.21 -1.04
N ALA A 194 -7.39 14.05 -2.37
CA ALA A 194 -7.52 15.14 -3.32
C ALA A 194 -8.89 15.82 -3.22
N ALA A 195 -9.99 15.03 -3.15
CA ALA A 195 -11.34 15.54 -2.97
C ALA A 195 -11.48 16.43 -1.71
N LYS A 196 -10.84 16.04 -0.60
CA LYS A 196 -10.89 16.76 0.68
C LYS A 196 -9.94 17.95 0.74
N ASN A 197 -8.95 18.02 -0.15
CA ASN A 197 -7.91 19.04 -0.13
C ASN A 197 -8.00 20.05 -1.30
N GLY A 198 -9.18 20.26 -1.88
CA GLY A 198 -9.44 21.28 -2.89
C GLY A 198 -9.33 20.82 -4.33
N GLY A 199 -9.21 19.51 -4.56
CA GLY A 199 -9.44 18.87 -5.85
C GLY A 199 -10.94 18.75 -6.18
N ASN A 200 -11.25 18.09 -7.29
CA ASN A 200 -12.63 17.86 -7.70
C ASN A 200 -13.37 16.98 -6.66
N PRO A 201 -14.49 17.44 -6.03
CA PRO A 201 -15.23 16.65 -5.07
C PRO A 201 -15.73 15.29 -5.61
N TYR A 202 -15.96 15.20 -6.92
CA TYR A 202 -16.40 13.96 -7.58
C TYR A 202 -15.38 12.81 -7.47
N LEU A 203 -14.12 13.09 -7.18
CA LEU A 203 -13.11 12.07 -6.90
C LEU A 203 -13.48 11.17 -5.72
N PHE A 204 -14.20 11.74 -4.72
CA PHE A 204 -14.74 10.98 -3.60
C PHE A 204 -15.77 9.94 -4.07
N ASP A 205 -16.71 10.35 -4.92
CA ASP A 205 -17.75 9.46 -5.44
C ASP A 205 -17.17 8.37 -6.33
N ILE A 206 -16.13 8.69 -7.13
CA ILE A 206 -15.37 7.71 -7.92
C ILE A 206 -14.73 6.66 -7.01
N ALA A 207 -14.09 7.08 -5.93
CA ALA A 207 -13.45 6.16 -4.99
C ALA A 207 -14.47 5.22 -4.31
N VAL A 208 -15.61 5.75 -3.88
CA VAL A 208 -16.70 4.96 -3.28
C VAL A 208 -17.29 3.99 -4.30
N ALA A 209 -17.61 4.44 -5.52
CA ALA A 209 -18.15 3.57 -6.58
C ALA A 209 -17.20 2.41 -6.91
N HIS A 210 -15.89 2.72 -6.99
CA HIS A 210 -14.86 1.70 -7.22
C HIS A 210 -14.84 0.67 -6.08
N ALA A 211 -14.84 1.13 -4.83
CA ALA A 211 -14.82 0.25 -3.66
C ALA A 211 -16.05 -0.65 -3.59
N ASP A 212 -17.27 -0.10 -3.81
CA ASP A 212 -18.52 -0.86 -3.83
C ASP A 212 -18.54 -1.93 -4.92
N LYS A 213 -18.05 -1.59 -6.12
CA LYS A 213 -18.01 -2.55 -7.23
C LYS A 213 -16.96 -3.65 -6.97
N THR A 214 -15.81 -3.28 -6.44
CA THR A 214 -14.75 -4.21 -6.05
C THR A 214 -15.22 -5.15 -4.94
N MET A 215 -15.87 -4.65 -3.90
CA MET A 215 -16.44 -5.46 -2.82
C MET A 215 -17.42 -6.54 -3.35
N LYS A 216 -18.18 -6.21 -4.37
CA LYS A 216 -19.21 -7.11 -4.93
C LYS A 216 -18.63 -8.19 -5.84
N TYR A 217 -17.56 -7.92 -6.59
CA TYR A 217 -17.16 -8.79 -7.70
C TYR A 217 -15.71 -9.30 -7.66
N HIS A 218 -14.84 -8.70 -6.84
CA HIS A 218 -13.47 -9.19 -6.71
C HIS A 218 -13.28 -10.29 -5.67
N PHE A 219 -14.34 -10.65 -4.94
CA PHE A 219 -14.25 -11.65 -3.87
C PHE A 219 -15.14 -12.84 -4.16
N ARG A 220 -14.61 -14.00 -3.78
CA ARG A 220 -15.36 -15.25 -3.74
C ARG A 220 -16.22 -15.28 -2.47
N PRO A 221 -17.18 -16.22 -2.35
CA PRO A 221 -18.04 -16.33 -1.16
C PRO A 221 -17.28 -16.55 0.15
N ASP A 222 -16.04 -17.03 0.10
CA ASP A 222 -15.14 -17.26 1.25
C ASP A 222 -14.25 -16.07 1.57
N TYR A 223 -14.46 -14.91 0.93
CA TYR A 223 -13.66 -13.68 1.06
C TYR A 223 -12.23 -13.76 0.55
N THR A 224 -11.85 -14.79 -0.19
CA THR A 224 -10.62 -14.78 -0.98
C THR A 224 -10.80 -13.93 -2.24
N SER A 225 -9.77 -13.20 -2.66
CA SER A 225 -9.90 -12.27 -3.79
C SER A 225 -9.40 -12.85 -5.10
N TYR A 226 -10.03 -12.46 -6.20
CA TYR A 226 -9.43 -12.50 -7.53
C TYR A 226 -8.41 -11.37 -7.65
N HIS A 227 -7.33 -11.59 -8.41
CA HIS A 227 -6.43 -10.50 -8.75
C HIS A 227 -7.11 -9.51 -9.72
N VAL A 228 -7.76 -10.03 -10.77
CA VAL A 228 -8.37 -9.25 -11.86
C VAL A 228 -9.86 -9.56 -11.97
N ALA A 229 -10.70 -8.54 -11.90
CA ALA A 229 -12.10 -8.61 -12.32
C ALA A 229 -12.25 -7.98 -13.71
N VAL A 230 -12.94 -8.67 -14.60
CA VAL A 230 -13.19 -8.24 -15.98
C VAL A 230 -14.66 -7.93 -16.18
N TYR A 231 -14.93 -6.78 -16.79
CA TYR A 231 -16.29 -6.29 -17.02
C TYR A 231 -16.51 -5.97 -18.50
N ASP A 232 -17.75 -6.09 -18.94
CA ASP A 232 -18.17 -5.55 -20.23
C ASP A 232 -18.08 -4.01 -20.18
N THR A 233 -17.33 -3.44 -21.11
CA THR A 233 -17.08 -1.98 -21.13
C THR A 233 -18.33 -1.15 -21.41
N LEU A 234 -19.32 -1.72 -22.09
CA LEU A 234 -20.53 -1.02 -22.52
C LEU A 234 -21.67 -1.18 -21.53
N THR A 235 -21.85 -2.39 -20.96
CA THR A 235 -22.95 -2.69 -20.03
C THR A 235 -22.54 -2.54 -18.57
N GLY A 236 -21.24 -2.67 -18.26
CA GLY A 236 -20.72 -2.71 -16.90
C GLY A 236 -20.95 -4.04 -16.18
N GLU A 237 -21.41 -5.08 -16.89
CA GLU A 237 -21.64 -6.40 -16.32
C GLU A 237 -20.33 -7.12 -16.05
N PHE A 238 -20.28 -7.84 -14.92
CA PHE A 238 -19.13 -8.68 -14.57
C PHE A 238 -19.09 -9.89 -15.52
N ILE A 239 -17.91 -10.12 -16.11
CA ILE A 239 -17.68 -11.25 -17.04
C ILE A 239 -17.00 -12.40 -16.30
N LYS A 240 -15.88 -12.12 -15.61
CA LYS A 240 -15.07 -13.15 -14.94
C LYS A 240 -14.09 -12.55 -13.93
N GLY A 241 -13.68 -13.37 -12.94
CA GLY A 241 -12.50 -13.16 -12.11
C GLY A 241 -11.36 -14.03 -12.60
N VAL A 242 -10.16 -13.47 -12.71
CA VAL A 242 -8.95 -14.17 -13.14
C VAL A 242 -7.73 -13.68 -12.39
N THR A 243 -6.57 -14.30 -12.61
CA THR A 243 -5.30 -13.79 -12.11
C THR A 243 -4.40 -13.25 -13.24
N HIS A 244 -3.39 -12.48 -12.85
CA HIS A 244 -2.26 -12.08 -13.67
C HIS A 244 -0.93 -12.32 -12.94
N GLN A 245 -0.91 -12.06 -11.62
CA GLN A 245 0.26 -12.23 -10.76
C GLN A 245 0.13 -13.42 -9.80
N GLY A 246 -1.08 -13.93 -9.53
CA GLY A 246 -1.28 -15.11 -8.70
C GLY A 246 -0.99 -16.43 -9.42
N TYR A 247 -0.96 -17.50 -8.66
CA TYR A 247 -0.67 -18.85 -9.14
C TYR A 247 -1.71 -19.36 -10.15
N SER A 248 -3.00 -19.15 -9.85
CA SER A 248 -4.12 -19.54 -10.71
C SER A 248 -5.34 -18.62 -10.54
N ASP A 249 -6.32 -18.73 -11.45
CA ASP A 249 -7.55 -17.95 -11.37
C ASP A 249 -8.34 -18.21 -10.08
N ASP A 250 -8.18 -19.39 -9.49
CA ASP A 250 -8.85 -19.81 -8.26
C ASP A 250 -8.00 -19.60 -6.99
N SER A 251 -6.74 -19.20 -7.14
CA SER A 251 -5.83 -19.01 -6.01
C SER A 251 -6.04 -17.69 -5.27
N MET A 252 -5.47 -17.60 -4.08
CA MET A 252 -5.41 -16.39 -3.28
C MET A 252 -3.99 -15.84 -3.30
N TRP A 253 -3.73 -14.91 -4.23
CA TRP A 253 -2.46 -14.18 -4.30
C TRP A 253 -2.30 -13.28 -3.07
N ALA A 254 -1.23 -13.49 -2.29
CA ALA A 254 -1.06 -12.87 -0.98
C ALA A 254 -1.07 -11.34 -1.04
N ARG A 255 -0.37 -10.73 -2.01
CA ARG A 255 -0.32 -9.28 -2.14
C ARG A 255 -1.64 -8.68 -2.63
N GLY A 256 -2.39 -9.38 -3.49
CA GLY A 256 -3.75 -8.96 -3.87
C GLY A 256 -4.67 -8.90 -2.68
N GLN A 257 -4.65 -9.92 -1.82
CA GLN A 257 -5.43 -9.92 -0.57
C GLN A 257 -4.97 -8.81 0.39
N ALA A 258 -3.66 -8.55 0.47
CA ALA A 258 -3.09 -7.46 1.27
C ALA A 258 -3.57 -6.07 0.80
N TRP A 259 -3.62 -5.84 -0.53
CA TRP A 259 -4.16 -4.58 -1.09
C TRP A 259 -5.63 -4.38 -0.74
N ALA A 260 -6.40 -5.46 -0.71
CA ALA A 260 -7.79 -5.39 -0.27
C ALA A 260 -7.91 -4.96 1.20
N ILE A 261 -7.12 -5.57 2.09
CA ILE A 261 -7.15 -5.25 3.53
C ILE A 261 -6.76 -3.77 3.74
N TYR A 262 -5.66 -3.33 3.14
CA TYR A 262 -5.24 -1.93 3.21
C TYR A 262 -6.30 -0.99 2.63
N GLY A 263 -6.74 -1.26 1.41
CA GLY A 263 -7.65 -0.39 0.69
C GLY A 263 -9.00 -0.22 1.39
N TYR A 264 -9.62 -1.30 1.89
CA TYR A 264 -10.88 -1.18 2.63
C TYR A 264 -10.73 -0.55 4.02
N THR A 265 -9.56 -0.68 4.66
CA THR A 265 -9.25 0.09 5.88
C THR A 265 -9.26 1.59 5.57
N VAL A 266 -8.62 2.00 4.48
CA VAL A 266 -8.65 3.39 3.99
C VAL A 266 -10.07 3.84 3.65
N VAL A 267 -10.83 3.04 2.89
CA VAL A 267 -12.21 3.38 2.51
C VAL A 267 -13.06 3.60 3.76
N TYR A 268 -12.94 2.74 4.77
CA TYR A 268 -13.62 2.95 6.05
C TYR A 268 -13.14 4.23 6.75
N ARG A 269 -11.84 4.48 6.80
CA ARG A 269 -11.29 5.72 7.37
C ARG A 269 -11.93 6.95 6.76
N GLU A 270 -12.09 6.96 5.44
CA GLU A 270 -12.53 8.13 4.68
C GLU A 270 -14.05 8.33 4.67
N THR A 271 -14.83 7.22 4.68
CA THR A 271 -16.30 7.23 4.56
C THR A 271 -17.03 7.08 5.89
N LYS A 272 -16.42 6.38 6.87
CA LYS A 272 -17.05 5.91 8.12
C LYS A 272 -18.27 5.00 7.90
N ASP A 273 -18.42 4.40 6.72
CA ASP A 273 -19.46 3.43 6.44
C ASP A 273 -19.09 2.06 7.00
N VAL A 274 -19.86 1.62 7.99
CA VAL A 274 -19.62 0.36 8.72
C VAL A 274 -19.61 -0.88 7.83
N ARG A 275 -20.25 -0.83 6.65
CA ARG A 275 -20.20 -1.93 5.68
C ARG A 275 -18.78 -2.30 5.29
N TYR A 276 -17.91 -1.30 5.11
CA TYR A 276 -16.51 -1.54 4.78
C TYR A 276 -15.71 -2.07 5.97
N LEU A 277 -16.01 -1.61 7.20
CA LEU A 277 -15.39 -2.14 8.41
C LEU A 277 -15.72 -3.63 8.63
N ASP A 278 -17.00 -3.98 8.50
CA ASP A 278 -17.46 -5.37 8.62
C ASP A 278 -16.86 -6.25 7.51
N PHE A 279 -16.71 -5.71 6.32
CA PHE A 279 -16.16 -6.43 5.19
C PHE A 279 -14.65 -6.66 5.35
N VAL A 280 -13.89 -5.62 5.68
CA VAL A 280 -12.43 -5.75 5.81
C VAL A 280 -12.02 -6.70 6.93
N GLN A 281 -12.80 -6.79 8.03
CA GLN A 281 -12.56 -7.79 9.08
C GLN A 281 -12.62 -9.21 8.52
N LYS A 282 -13.64 -9.54 7.70
CA LYS A 282 -13.79 -10.87 7.10
C LYS A 282 -12.65 -11.20 6.14
N VAL A 283 -12.24 -10.23 5.33
CA VAL A 283 -11.08 -10.38 4.41
C VAL A 283 -9.79 -10.58 5.20
N THR A 284 -9.63 -9.86 6.31
CA THR A 284 -8.48 -9.96 7.21
C THR A 284 -8.43 -11.31 7.91
N ASP A 285 -9.56 -11.76 8.47
CA ASP A 285 -9.63 -13.04 9.19
C ASP A 285 -9.27 -14.22 8.27
N VAL A 286 -9.66 -14.16 6.99
CA VAL A 286 -9.24 -15.18 6.00
C VAL A 286 -7.74 -15.11 5.74
N TYR A 287 -7.15 -13.92 5.62
CA TYR A 287 -5.71 -13.77 5.44
C TYR A 287 -4.93 -14.34 6.63
N LEU A 288 -5.27 -13.90 7.85
CA LEU A 288 -4.59 -14.32 9.08
C LEU A 288 -4.68 -15.83 9.32
N LYS A 289 -5.83 -16.43 9.03
CA LYS A 289 -6.04 -17.88 9.15
C LYS A 289 -5.10 -18.71 8.26
N ASN A 290 -4.66 -18.15 7.13
CA ASN A 290 -3.82 -18.83 6.15
C ASN A 290 -2.33 -18.49 6.31
N LEU A 291 -1.95 -17.61 7.26
CA LEU A 291 -0.55 -17.28 7.51
C LEU A 291 0.21 -18.49 8.10
N PRO A 292 1.47 -18.67 7.73
CA PRO A 292 2.39 -19.57 8.42
C PRO A 292 2.76 -19.01 9.81
N GLU A 293 3.43 -19.83 10.64
CA GLU A 293 3.78 -19.49 12.02
C GLU A 293 4.67 -18.26 12.16
N ASP A 294 5.45 -17.92 11.14
CA ASP A 294 6.33 -16.74 11.10
C ASP A 294 5.66 -15.45 10.61
N TYR A 295 4.35 -15.48 10.35
CA TYR A 295 3.52 -14.37 9.86
C TYR A 295 3.96 -13.76 8.52
N VAL A 296 4.93 -14.33 7.81
CA VAL A 296 5.30 -13.90 6.47
C VAL A 296 4.60 -14.80 5.45
N PRO A 297 3.63 -14.29 4.67
CA PRO A 297 2.85 -15.13 3.76
C PRO A 297 3.72 -15.73 2.65
N TYR A 298 3.30 -16.87 2.12
CA TYR A 298 3.75 -17.30 0.83
C TYR A 298 3.24 -16.33 -0.24
N TRP A 299 3.93 -16.20 -1.36
CA TRP A 299 3.54 -15.28 -2.44
C TRP A 299 2.13 -15.53 -2.96
N ASP A 300 1.70 -16.79 -2.93
CA ASP A 300 0.33 -17.23 -3.17
C ASP A 300 0.02 -18.36 -2.16
N PHE A 301 -1.12 -18.28 -1.49
CA PHE A 301 -1.48 -19.26 -0.44
C PHE A 301 -1.85 -20.62 -0.99
N ASN A 302 -1.99 -20.76 -2.31
CA ASN A 302 -2.33 -22.00 -2.99
C ASN A 302 -1.16 -22.53 -3.84
N ASP A 303 0.06 -22.01 -3.68
CA ASP A 303 1.24 -22.52 -4.36
C ASP A 303 1.47 -23.98 -3.96
N PRO A 304 1.52 -24.93 -4.93
CA PRO A 304 1.69 -26.35 -4.63
C PRO A 304 3.08 -26.70 -4.07
N SER A 305 4.05 -25.79 -4.13
CA SER A 305 5.38 -25.97 -3.55
C SER A 305 5.48 -25.59 -2.07
N ILE A 306 4.39 -25.18 -1.44
CA ILE A 306 4.38 -24.94 0.01
C ILE A 306 4.75 -26.24 0.75
N PRO A 307 5.71 -26.21 1.73
CA PRO A 307 6.28 -25.04 2.41
C PRO A 307 7.53 -24.41 1.74
N ASP A 308 7.99 -24.90 0.60
CA ASP A 308 9.21 -24.44 -0.08
C ASP A 308 8.95 -23.25 -1.05
N ALA A 309 7.70 -22.79 -1.14
CA ALA A 309 7.31 -21.64 -1.98
C ALA A 309 7.95 -20.34 -1.51
N PRO A 310 8.22 -19.38 -2.43
CA PRO A 310 8.71 -18.05 -2.08
C PRO A 310 7.78 -17.30 -1.10
N ARG A 311 8.37 -16.41 -0.30
CA ARG A 311 7.64 -15.57 0.65
C ARG A 311 7.43 -14.16 0.10
N ASP A 312 6.32 -13.51 0.45
CA ASP A 312 6.02 -12.13 0.08
C ASP A 312 6.08 -11.21 1.30
N ALA A 313 7.28 -10.71 1.60
CA ALA A 313 7.49 -9.76 2.70
C ALA A 313 6.73 -8.44 2.48
N SER A 314 6.48 -8.04 1.22
CA SER A 314 5.73 -6.81 0.95
C SER A 314 4.26 -6.94 1.36
N ALA A 315 3.64 -8.10 1.11
CA ALA A 315 2.28 -8.38 1.57
C ALA A 315 2.19 -8.36 3.10
N ALA A 316 3.18 -8.93 3.81
CA ALA A 316 3.26 -8.85 5.27
C ALA A 316 3.29 -7.40 5.76
N CYS A 317 4.17 -6.56 5.21
CA CYS A 317 4.29 -5.15 5.62
C CYS A 317 3.00 -4.34 5.35
N VAL A 318 2.36 -4.56 4.20
CA VAL A 318 1.09 -3.89 3.85
C VAL A 318 -0.02 -4.27 4.82
N VAL A 319 -0.15 -5.56 5.14
CA VAL A 319 -1.16 -6.03 6.10
C VAL A 319 -0.85 -5.53 7.51
N ALA A 320 0.40 -5.59 7.96
CA ALA A 320 0.79 -5.06 9.28
C ALA A 320 0.42 -3.58 9.44
N SER A 321 0.71 -2.75 8.41
CA SER A 321 0.30 -1.34 8.40
C SER A 321 -1.21 -1.18 8.51
N ALA A 322 -1.97 -1.96 7.74
CA ALA A 322 -3.44 -1.92 7.77
C ALA A 322 -4.00 -2.40 9.12
N LEU A 323 -3.44 -3.46 9.72
CA LEU A 323 -3.88 -3.99 11.02
C LEU A 323 -3.67 -2.98 12.15
N LEU A 324 -2.54 -2.26 12.15
CA LEU A 324 -2.28 -1.21 13.13
C LEU A 324 -3.34 -0.11 13.06
N GLU A 325 -3.72 0.34 11.88
CA GLU A 325 -4.80 1.32 11.70
C GLU A 325 -6.16 0.73 12.06
N LEU A 326 -6.50 -0.45 11.51
CA LEU A 326 -7.78 -1.10 11.68
C LEU A 326 -8.06 -1.42 13.16
N SER A 327 -7.04 -1.79 13.93
CA SER A 327 -7.15 -2.02 15.37
C SER A 327 -7.68 -0.82 16.14
N GLY A 328 -7.45 0.41 15.65
CA GLY A 328 -7.98 1.64 16.24
C GLY A 328 -9.50 1.83 16.08
N TYR A 329 -10.13 1.03 15.25
CA TYR A 329 -11.57 1.09 14.96
C TYR A 329 -12.39 -0.03 15.60
N LEU A 330 -11.73 -0.98 16.24
CA LEU A 330 -12.34 -2.23 16.71
C LEU A 330 -12.46 -2.29 18.24
N PRO A 331 -13.37 -3.14 18.78
CA PRO A 331 -13.40 -3.44 20.20
C PRO A 331 -12.07 -3.99 20.70
N ALA A 332 -11.76 -3.75 21.99
CA ALA A 332 -10.44 -4.03 22.58
C ALA A 332 -9.92 -5.45 22.35
N GLU A 333 -10.79 -6.47 22.40
CA GLU A 333 -10.41 -7.87 22.19
C GLU A 333 -9.92 -8.10 20.76
N LYS A 334 -10.71 -7.68 19.75
CA LYS A 334 -10.34 -7.83 18.33
C LYS A 334 -9.17 -6.92 17.95
N ALA A 335 -9.10 -5.73 18.52
CA ALA A 335 -7.97 -4.83 18.37
C ALA A 335 -6.65 -5.44 18.87
N LEU A 336 -6.68 -6.16 19.99
CA LEU A 336 -5.51 -6.86 20.53
C LEU A 336 -5.07 -8.00 19.61
N GLU A 337 -6.03 -8.81 19.13
CA GLU A 337 -5.76 -9.88 18.15
C GLU A 337 -5.01 -9.36 16.93
N TYR A 338 -5.51 -8.26 16.33
CA TYR A 338 -4.88 -7.67 15.14
C TYR A 338 -3.52 -7.01 15.38
N LYS A 339 -3.27 -6.52 16.60
CA LYS A 339 -1.95 -6.00 16.98
C LYS A 339 -0.91 -7.07 17.26
N GLN A 340 -1.34 -8.28 17.57
CA GLN A 340 -0.46 -9.41 17.85
C GLN A 340 -0.14 -10.26 16.62
N ALA A 341 -0.93 -10.14 15.58
CA ALA A 341 -0.73 -10.75 14.27
C ALA A 341 0.21 -9.93 13.39
#